data_999597ebaaba1cc12fd3646746bc04e5
#
_entry.id   999597ebaaba1cc12fd3646746bc04e5
#
_cell.length_a   1.000
_cell.length_b   1.000
_cell.length_c   1.000
_cell.angle_alpha   90.00
_cell.angle_beta   90.00
_cell.angle_gamma   90.00
#
_symmetry.space_group_name_H-M   'P 1'
#
loop_
_entity.id
_entity.type
_entity.pdbx_description
1 polymer ?
#
loop_
_entity_poly.entity_id
_entity_poly.type
_entity_poly.pdbx_seq_one_letter_code
_entity_poly.pdbx_strand_id
1 'polypeptide(L)'
;MKYLLLTTLIASSFVTADDHTEPNYSKFQANYFFSCPNEPACGAAFDKLMNSPEIKEQKFEAALSRITMQGYANITHSINFYYKSAERFQDAGEIFSSSPAFSVFGQEMAAAGAEPYYNNLTSYLIAEGDGRGANYGVTFVDQVSNPMVYFPSFKKMAALMFEESFGGKAYLLRQQHVGAGNVTHSVSVYFNSSSEALEFLANYQSTPQFGTFLEEAGDTFTQVRSYMEQALLQYNPDWF
;
A
#
# COMPACT_ATOMS: atom_id res chain seq x y z
N MET A 1 52.94 44.03 27.24
CA MET A 1 51.92 42.96 27.20
C MET A 1 51.22 43.03 25.85
N LYS A 2 51.53 42.12 24.93
CA LYS A 2 50.92 42.06 23.61
C LYS A 2 50.04 40.78 23.58
N TYR A 3 48.72 40.94 23.47
CA TYR A 3 47.81 39.83 23.32
C TYR A 3 47.76 39.47 21.83
N LEU A 4 48.12 38.22 21.54
CA LEU A 4 48.00 37.60 20.22
C LEU A 4 46.61 36.96 20.14
N LEU A 5 45.72 37.52 19.28
CA LEU A 5 44.41 36.90 18.97
C LEU A 5 44.66 35.83 17.92
N LEU A 6 44.43 34.59 18.32
CA LEU A 6 44.42 33.41 17.43
C LEU A 6 43.01 33.26 16.88
N THR A 7 42.77 33.66 15.63
CA THR A 7 41.53 33.42 14.89
C THR A 7 41.60 32.01 14.30
N THR A 8 40.90 31.06 14.91
CA THR A 8 40.66 29.74 14.34
C THR A 8 39.57 29.86 13.25
N LEU A 9 39.95 29.68 12.00
CA LEU A 9 39.06 29.49 10.88
C LEU A 9 38.45 28.08 11.01
N ILE A 10 37.16 28.00 11.35
CA ILE A 10 36.38 26.79 11.23
C ILE A 10 35.94 26.68 9.76
N ALA A 11 36.63 25.82 9.00
CA ALA A 11 36.16 25.44 7.69
C ALA A 11 34.95 24.50 7.88
N SER A 12 33.74 25.05 7.74
CA SER A 12 32.53 24.23 7.60
C SER A 12 32.55 23.56 6.23
N SER A 13 32.91 22.30 6.22
CA SER A 13 32.66 21.41 5.09
C SER A 13 31.14 21.32 4.92
N PHE A 14 30.61 21.99 3.89
CA PHE A 14 29.30 21.70 3.38
C PHE A 14 29.32 20.26 2.84
N VAL A 15 28.76 19.35 3.61
CA VAL A 15 28.31 18.07 3.08
C VAL A 15 27.21 18.44 2.10
N THR A 16 27.49 18.29 0.82
CA THR A 16 26.44 18.26 -0.20
C THR A 16 25.57 17.09 0.15
N ALA A 17 24.38 17.36 0.70
CA ALA A 17 23.34 16.36 0.80
C ALA A 17 23.13 15.82 -0.63
N ASP A 18 23.42 14.56 -0.85
CA ASP A 18 22.99 13.86 -2.03
C ASP A 18 21.47 14.07 -2.12
N ASP A 19 21.04 14.63 -3.23
CA ASP A 19 19.64 14.88 -3.54
C ASP A 19 18.97 13.54 -3.96
N HIS A 20 19.04 12.56 -3.05
CA HIS A 20 18.18 11.41 -3.09
C HIS A 20 16.81 11.92 -2.65
N THR A 21 16.03 12.39 -3.63
CA THR A 21 14.61 12.61 -3.43
C THR A 21 14.05 11.30 -2.93
N GLU A 22 13.81 11.22 -1.60
CA GLU A 22 13.13 10.07 -1.02
C GLU A 22 11.86 9.82 -1.83
N PRO A 23 11.57 8.56 -2.20
CA PRO A 23 10.36 8.26 -2.92
C PRO A 23 9.17 8.88 -2.19
N ASN A 24 8.34 9.63 -2.89
CA ASN A 24 7.23 10.37 -2.31
C ASN A 24 6.03 9.44 -2.07
N TYR A 25 6.25 8.39 -1.27
CA TYR A 25 5.22 7.42 -0.93
C TYR A 25 4.05 8.07 -0.18
N SER A 26 2.87 7.51 -0.39
CA SER A 26 1.71 7.83 0.44
C SER A 26 1.96 7.44 1.89
N LYS A 27 1.43 8.23 2.83
CA LYS A 27 1.56 7.92 4.26
C LYS A 27 0.43 7.03 4.76
N PHE A 28 -0.75 7.18 4.17
CA PHE A 28 -1.96 6.47 4.58
C PHE A 28 -2.65 5.83 3.38
N GLN A 29 -3.34 4.72 3.63
CA GLN A 29 -4.19 4.06 2.65
C GLN A 29 -5.50 3.66 3.31
N ALA A 30 -6.62 4.07 2.73
CA ALA A 30 -7.95 3.58 3.07
C ALA A 30 -8.37 2.51 2.08
N ASN A 31 -8.74 1.34 2.57
CA ASN A 31 -9.16 0.21 1.76
C ASN A 31 -10.63 -0.09 2.03
N TYR A 32 -11.41 -0.24 0.97
CA TYR A 32 -12.83 -0.58 1.01
C TYR A 32 -13.03 -1.90 0.27
N PHE A 33 -13.37 -2.94 1.01
CA PHE A 33 -13.57 -4.28 0.48
C PHE A 33 -15.06 -4.57 0.31
N PHE A 34 -15.44 -5.13 -0.83
CA PHE A 34 -16.83 -5.37 -1.17
C PHE A 34 -16.98 -6.56 -2.13
N SER A 35 -18.20 -7.10 -2.24
CA SER A 35 -18.58 -7.96 -3.35
C SER A 35 -19.12 -7.12 -4.50
N CYS A 36 -18.83 -7.49 -5.73
CA CYS A 36 -19.45 -6.92 -6.92
C CYS A 36 -19.75 -8.02 -7.94
N PRO A 37 -21.00 -8.47 -8.05
CA PRO A 37 -21.38 -9.50 -9.02
C PRO A 37 -21.38 -8.98 -10.46
N ASN A 38 -21.53 -7.66 -10.66
CA ASN A 38 -21.46 -7.01 -11.96
C ASN A 38 -20.23 -6.09 -12.05
N GLU A 39 -19.05 -6.69 -12.18
CA GLU A 39 -17.77 -5.99 -12.24
C GLU A 39 -17.73 -4.85 -13.28
N PRO A 40 -18.22 -5.04 -14.54
CA PRO A 40 -18.22 -3.94 -15.50
C PRO A 40 -19.03 -2.73 -15.02
N ALA A 41 -20.15 -2.94 -14.34
CA ALA A 41 -20.98 -1.85 -13.82
C ALA A 41 -20.29 -1.16 -12.62
N CYS A 42 -19.67 -1.92 -11.71
CA CYS A 42 -18.90 -1.33 -10.61
C CYS A 42 -17.69 -0.55 -11.14
N GLY A 43 -16.98 -1.07 -12.14
CA GLY A 43 -15.89 -0.38 -12.79
C GLY A 43 -16.32 0.93 -13.44
N ALA A 44 -17.44 0.91 -14.18
CA ALA A 44 -18.01 2.10 -14.82
C ALA A 44 -18.45 3.16 -13.78
N ALA A 45 -19.06 2.75 -12.67
CA ALA A 45 -19.45 3.65 -11.59
C ALA A 45 -18.23 4.32 -10.94
N PHE A 46 -17.17 3.55 -10.69
CA PHE A 46 -15.92 4.09 -10.12
C PHE A 46 -15.20 5.02 -11.10
N ASP A 47 -15.12 4.64 -12.39
CA ASP A 47 -14.54 5.50 -13.44
C ASP A 47 -15.29 6.82 -13.56
N LYS A 48 -16.62 6.79 -13.54
CA LYS A 48 -17.47 7.98 -13.59
C LYS A 48 -17.24 8.89 -12.37
N LEU A 49 -17.13 8.32 -11.16
CA LEU A 49 -16.80 9.08 -9.97
C LEU A 49 -15.46 9.80 -10.12
N MET A 50 -14.41 9.06 -10.47
CA MET A 50 -13.04 9.59 -10.53
C MET A 50 -12.86 10.63 -11.66
N ASN A 51 -13.69 10.58 -12.71
CA ASN A 51 -13.69 11.54 -13.80
C ASN A 51 -14.73 12.66 -13.63
N SER A 52 -15.53 12.68 -12.56
CA SER A 52 -16.41 13.83 -12.27
C SER A 52 -15.59 15.09 -12.03
N PRO A 53 -16.06 16.29 -12.46
CA PRO A 53 -15.23 17.50 -12.39
C PRO A 53 -14.68 17.79 -10.99
N GLU A 54 -15.55 17.71 -9.97
CA GLU A 54 -15.18 18.01 -8.58
C GLU A 54 -14.18 17.00 -7.98
N ILE A 55 -14.20 15.73 -8.40
CA ILE A 55 -13.28 14.69 -7.91
C ILE A 55 -11.99 14.72 -8.73
N LYS A 56 -12.08 14.90 -10.03
CA LYS A 56 -10.92 14.95 -10.93
C LYS A 56 -9.96 16.09 -10.61
N GLU A 57 -10.48 17.26 -10.26
CA GLU A 57 -9.67 18.42 -9.81
C GLU A 57 -8.82 18.11 -8.58
N GLN A 58 -9.31 17.21 -7.73
CA GLN A 58 -8.62 16.86 -6.50
C GLN A 58 -7.40 15.96 -6.72
N LYS A 59 -7.27 15.33 -7.90
CA LYS A 59 -6.19 14.42 -8.22
C LYS A 59 -5.99 13.33 -7.16
N PHE A 60 -7.09 12.75 -6.68
CA PHE A 60 -7.00 11.62 -5.75
C PHE A 60 -6.25 10.46 -6.37
N GLU A 61 -5.33 9.91 -5.60
CA GLU A 61 -4.63 8.69 -5.93
C GLU A 61 -5.52 7.52 -5.50
N ALA A 62 -5.95 6.70 -6.45
CA ALA A 62 -6.89 5.63 -6.16
C ALA A 62 -6.74 4.44 -7.12
N ALA A 63 -7.12 3.26 -6.65
CA ALA A 63 -7.21 2.06 -7.46
C ALA A 63 -8.49 1.28 -7.17
N LEU A 64 -9.10 0.71 -8.22
CA LEU A 64 -10.07 -0.37 -8.12
C LEU A 64 -9.36 -1.67 -8.49
N SER A 65 -9.39 -2.65 -7.61
CA SER A 65 -8.76 -3.96 -7.83
C SER A 65 -9.79 -5.08 -7.72
N ARG A 66 -9.61 -6.11 -8.54
CA ARG A 66 -10.26 -7.41 -8.39
C ARG A 66 -9.43 -8.28 -7.45
N ILE A 67 -10.05 -8.91 -6.48
CA ILE A 67 -9.43 -9.93 -5.63
C ILE A 67 -9.55 -11.27 -6.35
N THR A 68 -8.43 -11.81 -6.83
CA THR A 68 -8.43 -13.01 -7.68
C THR A 68 -8.29 -14.30 -6.90
N MET A 69 -7.59 -14.27 -5.76
CA MET A 69 -7.36 -15.43 -4.88
C MET A 69 -7.51 -14.98 -3.44
N GLN A 70 -8.45 -15.57 -2.72
CA GLN A 70 -8.68 -15.28 -1.30
C GLN A 70 -9.44 -16.44 -0.63
N GLY A 71 -9.26 -16.59 0.66
CA GLY A 71 -9.96 -17.62 1.44
C GLY A 71 -11.40 -17.25 1.87
N TYR A 72 -11.94 -16.08 1.49
CA TYR A 72 -13.24 -15.58 1.92
C TYR A 72 -14.18 -15.42 0.73
N ALA A 73 -15.27 -16.18 0.73
CA ALA A 73 -16.12 -16.40 -0.43
C ALA A 73 -16.83 -15.15 -1.00
N ASN A 74 -16.94 -14.04 -0.26
CA ASN A 74 -17.80 -12.94 -0.65
C ASN A 74 -17.09 -11.63 -1.01
N ILE A 75 -15.78 -11.52 -0.78
CA ILE A 75 -15.03 -10.32 -1.15
C ILE A 75 -14.45 -10.54 -2.54
N THR A 76 -14.84 -9.74 -3.50
CA THR A 76 -14.37 -9.85 -4.88
C THR A 76 -13.57 -8.66 -5.35
N HIS A 77 -13.71 -7.51 -4.67
CA HIS A 77 -13.09 -6.27 -5.09
C HIS A 77 -12.60 -5.44 -3.89
N SER A 78 -11.68 -4.53 -4.16
CA SER A 78 -11.29 -3.46 -3.27
C SER A 78 -11.20 -2.12 -4.01
N ILE A 79 -11.57 -1.03 -3.34
CA ILE A 79 -11.20 0.32 -3.73
C ILE A 79 -10.19 0.81 -2.70
N ASN A 80 -9.06 1.29 -3.18
CA ASN A 80 -7.98 1.80 -2.36
C ASN A 80 -7.77 3.28 -2.68
N PHE A 81 -7.79 4.13 -1.64
CA PHE A 81 -7.40 5.54 -1.74
C PHE A 81 -6.10 5.75 -0.97
N TYR A 82 -5.20 6.52 -1.56
CA TYR A 82 -3.86 6.78 -1.03
C TYR A 82 -3.72 8.25 -0.67
N TYR A 83 -3.14 8.55 0.48
CA TYR A 83 -3.06 9.90 1.02
C TYR A 83 -1.64 10.23 1.48
N LYS A 84 -1.12 11.36 1.02
CA LYS A 84 0.21 11.85 1.40
C LYS A 84 0.26 12.38 2.84
N SER A 85 -0.88 12.76 3.42
CA SER A 85 -0.95 13.30 4.78
C SER A 85 -2.31 13.05 5.44
N ALA A 86 -2.40 13.29 6.75
CA ALA A 86 -3.66 13.21 7.52
C ALA A 86 -4.64 14.32 7.09
N GLU A 87 -4.15 15.51 6.76
CA GLU A 87 -4.97 16.61 6.24
C GLU A 87 -5.62 16.21 4.94
N ARG A 88 -4.86 15.58 4.03
CA ARG A 88 -5.40 15.12 2.74
C ARG A 88 -6.47 14.04 2.92
N PHE A 89 -6.34 13.18 3.93
CA PHE A 89 -7.39 12.22 4.29
C PHE A 89 -8.65 12.92 4.80
N GLN A 90 -8.50 13.94 5.66
CA GLN A 90 -9.63 14.74 6.16
C GLN A 90 -10.34 15.47 5.02
N ASP A 91 -9.60 16.19 4.17
CA ASP A 91 -10.13 16.92 3.01
C ASP A 91 -10.94 15.98 2.09
N ALA A 92 -10.42 14.78 1.84
CA ALA A 92 -11.12 13.77 1.06
C ALA A 92 -12.47 13.38 1.68
N GLY A 93 -12.53 13.21 3.00
CA GLY A 93 -13.77 12.93 3.73
C GLY A 93 -14.81 14.05 3.56
N GLU A 94 -14.40 15.31 3.65
CA GLU A 94 -15.27 16.47 3.46
C GLU A 94 -15.77 16.57 2.02
N ILE A 95 -14.88 16.37 1.03
CA ILE A 95 -15.23 16.39 -0.40
C ILE A 95 -16.21 15.27 -0.72
N PHE A 96 -15.91 14.03 -0.36
CA PHE A 96 -16.80 12.90 -0.65
C PHE A 96 -18.16 13.05 0.03
N SER A 97 -18.20 13.52 1.29
CA SER A 97 -19.47 13.69 2.02
C SER A 97 -20.40 14.76 1.40
N SER A 98 -19.83 15.75 0.72
CA SER A 98 -20.57 16.86 0.07
C SER A 98 -20.76 16.67 -1.44
N SER A 99 -20.08 15.68 -2.07
CA SER A 99 -20.10 15.50 -3.53
C SER A 99 -21.39 14.84 -4.04
N PRO A 100 -22.13 15.47 -4.95
CA PRO A 100 -23.23 14.82 -5.67
C PRO A 100 -22.76 13.60 -6.47
N ALA A 101 -21.57 13.64 -7.06
CA ALA A 101 -21.01 12.52 -7.81
C ALA A 101 -20.76 11.30 -6.92
N PHE A 102 -20.32 11.51 -5.66
CA PHE A 102 -20.14 10.43 -4.71
C PHE A 102 -21.48 9.81 -4.30
N SER A 103 -22.53 10.61 -4.16
CA SER A 103 -23.89 10.10 -3.93
C SER A 103 -24.39 9.25 -5.10
N VAL A 104 -24.16 9.70 -6.34
CA VAL A 104 -24.51 8.93 -7.55
C VAL A 104 -23.72 7.64 -7.62
N PHE A 105 -22.42 7.68 -7.34
CA PHE A 105 -21.56 6.49 -7.26
C PHE A 105 -22.14 5.43 -6.30
N GLY A 106 -22.55 5.83 -5.09
CA GLY A 106 -23.17 4.90 -4.15
C GLY A 106 -24.44 4.24 -4.68
N GLN A 107 -25.28 4.99 -5.40
CA GLN A 107 -26.49 4.46 -6.02
C GLN A 107 -26.17 3.49 -7.17
N GLU A 108 -25.21 3.82 -8.02
CA GLU A 108 -24.77 2.97 -9.15
C GLU A 108 -24.09 1.69 -8.65
N MET A 109 -23.28 1.78 -7.60
CA MET A 109 -22.70 0.60 -6.95
C MET A 109 -23.79 -0.33 -6.38
N ALA A 110 -24.77 0.22 -5.67
CA ALA A 110 -25.91 -0.55 -5.16
C ALA A 110 -26.72 -1.19 -6.30
N ALA A 111 -26.97 -0.46 -7.40
CA ALA A 111 -27.66 -0.97 -8.58
C ALA A 111 -26.87 -2.08 -9.30
N ALA A 112 -25.53 -2.05 -9.22
CA ALA A 112 -24.66 -3.12 -9.70
C ALA A 112 -24.64 -4.36 -8.77
N GLY A 113 -25.33 -4.30 -7.63
CA GLY A 113 -25.36 -5.35 -6.62
C GLY A 113 -24.13 -5.40 -5.72
N ALA A 114 -23.37 -4.30 -5.64
CA ALA A 114 -22.22 -4.22 -4.76
C ALA A 114 -22.67 -4.22 -3.30
N GLU A 115 -22.05 -5.09 -2.48
CA GLU A 115 -22.30 -5.18 -1.06
C GLU A 115 -21.00 -4.87 -0.30
N PRO A 116 -20.98 -3.85 0.58
CA PRO A 116 -19.81 -3.55 1.39
C PRO A 116 -19.55 -4.67 2.40
N TYR A 117 -18.28 -4.98 2.62
CA TYR A 117 -17.88 -6.02 3.55
C TYR A 117 -17.16 -5.46 4.77
N TYR A 118 -16.02 -4.85 4.57
CA TYR A 118 -15.29 -4.12 5.62
C TYR A 118 -14.41 -3.03 4.98
N ASN A 119 -13.97 -2.11 5.81
CA ASN A 119 -12.95 -1.14 5.44
C ASN A 119 -11.86 -1.09 6.51
N ASN A 120 -10.70 -0.60 6.14
CA ASN A 120 -9.63 -0.35 7.07
C ASN A 120 -8.80 0.88 6.66
N LEU A 121 -8.11 1.45 7.64
CA LEU A 121 -7.13 2.50 7.46
C LEU A 121 -5.76 1.99 7.87
N THR A 122 -4.78 2.19 7.02
CA THR A 122 -3.40 1.77 7.25
C THR A 122 -2.44 2.94 7.09
N SER A 123 -1.25 2.85 7.72
CA SER A 123 -0.11 3.70 7.38
C SER A 123 1.07 2.88 6.89
N TYR A 124 1.89 3.49 6.05
CA TYR A 124 3.09 2.84 5.54
C TYR A 124 4.23 2.94 6.57
N LEU A 125 4.83 1.79 6.86
CA LEU A 125 6.02 1.68 7.70
C LEU A 125 7.28 1.52 6.85
N ILE A 126 7.17 0.75 5.78
CA ILE A 126 8.23 0.52 4.80
C ILE A 126 7.57 0.56 3.42
N ALA A 127 8.20 1.26 2.49
CA ALA A 127 7.84 1.25 1.08
C ALA A 127 9.15 1.31 0.28
N GLU A 128 9.36 0.35 -0.59
CA GLU A 128 10.58 0.20 -1.39
C GLU A 128 10.23 -0.24 -2.80
N GLY A 129 11.05 0.18 -3.76
CA GLY A 129 10.87 -0.15 -5.16
C GLY A 129 9.94 0.83 -5.90
N ASP A 130 9.56 0.50 -7.13
CA ASP A 130 8.66 1.29 -7.98
C ASP A 130 7.47 0.44 -8.42
N GLY A 131 6.35 0.60 -7.74
CA GLY A 131 5.11 -0.11 -8.04
C GLY A 131 4.25 0.52 -9.14
N ARG A 132 4.67 1.65 -9.73
CA ARG A 132 3.91 2.30 -10.80
C ARG A 132 3.72 1.37 -11.98
N GLY A 133 2.46 1.24 -12.42
CA GLY A 133 2.08 0.33 -13.51
C GLY A 133 2.14 -1.16 -13.15
N ALA A 134 2.38 -1.52 -11.90
CA ALA A 134 2.17 -2.89 -11.45
C ALA A 134 0.68 -3.23 -11.49
N ASN A 135 0.35 -4.37 -12.08
CA ASN A 135 -1.04 -4.79 -12.26
C ASN A 135 -1.49 -5.87 -11.27
N TYR A 136 -0.55 -6.49 -10.57
CA TYR A 136 -0.83 -7.56 -9.61
C TYR A 136 -0.18 -7.27 -8.27
N GLY A 137 -0.88 -7.58 -7.20
CA GLY A 137 -0.39 -7.51 -5.83
C GLY A 137 -0.65 -8.82 -5.10
N VAL A 138 0.30 -9.25 -4.29
CA VAL A 138 0.12 -10.31 -3.29
C VAL A 138 0.21 -9.66 -1.93
N THR A 139 -0.85 -9.81 -1.12
CA THR A 139 -0.91 -9.23 0.21
C THR A 139 -0.99 -10.34 1.27
N PHE A 140 -0.06 -10.29 2.20
CA PHE A 140 -0.06 -11.07 3.44
C PHE A 140 -0.58 -10.20 4.56
N VAL A 141 -1.45 -10.74 5.38
CA VAL A 141 -2.12 -10.01 6.46
C VAL A 141 -1.79 -10.69 7.77
N ASP A 142 -1.10 -9.96 8.65
CA ASP A 142 -0.45 -10.53 9.83
C ASP A 142 -0.99 -9.94 11.13
N GLN A 143 -1.00 -10.77 12.17
CA GLN A 143 -1.06 -10.36 13.54
C GLN A 143 0.36 -10.37 14.11
N VAL A 144 0.97 -9.20 14.30
CA VAL A 144 2.31 -9.03 14.85
C VAL A 144 2.22 -8.74 16.34
N SER A 145 2.83 -9.58 17.15
CA SER A 145 2.87 -9.46 18.62
C SER A 145 4.06 -8.66 19.12
N ASN A 146 5.19 -8.66 18.38
CA ASN A 146 6.39 -7.92 18.73
C ASN A 146 6.95 -7.15 17.51
N PRO A 147 6.45 -5.93 17.25
CA PRO A 147 6.92 -5.11 16.12
C PRO A 147 8.40 -4.76 16.16
N MET A 148 8.99 -4.64 17.36
CA MET A 148 10.41 -4.26 17.53
C MET A 148 11.38 -5.33 17.00
N VAL A 149 10.95 -6.58 16.95
CA VAL A 149 11.72 -7.68 16.35
C VAL A 149 11.30 -7.88 14.88
N TYR A 150 9.99 -7.87 14.62
CA TYR A 150 9.44 -8.13 13.29
C TYR A 150 9.96 -7.15 12.22
N PHE A 151 9.94 -5.83 12.49
CA PHE A 151 10.27 -4.83 11.45
C PHE A 151 11.71 -4.88 10.98
N PRO A 152 12.73 -4.90 11.86
CA PRO A 152 14.11 -4.98 11.41
C PRO A 152 14.38 -6.25 10.60
N SER A 153 13.86 -7.39 11.05
CA SER A 153 14.03 -8.68 10.37
C SER A 153 13.31 -8.70 9.03
N PHE A 154 12.09 -8.16 8.97
CA PHE A 154 11.35 -8.01 7.70
C PHE A 154 12.10 -7.11 6.72
N LYS A 155 12.57 -5.93 7.16
CA LYS A 155 13.30 -4.98 6.31
C LYS A 155 14.56 -5.62 5.73
N LYS A 156 15.31 -6.34 6.54
CA LYS A 156 16.52 -7.07 6.11
C LYS A 156 16.19 -8.13 5.06
N MET A 157 15.17 -8.97 5.31
CA MET A 157 14.72 -9.98 4.36
C MET A 157 14.29 -9.35 3.03
N ALA A 158 13.42 -8.35 3.08
CA ALA A 158 12.86 -7.72 1.90
C ALA A 158 13.95 -7.05 1.03
N ALA A 159 14.90 -6.34 1.63
CA ALA A 159 16.02 -5.74 0.90
C ALA A 159 16.83 -6.80 0.14
N LEU A 160 17.19 -7.91 0.79
CA LEU A 160 17.94 -9.00 0.16
C LEU A 160 17.14 -9.68 -0.97
N MET A 161 15.85 -9.89 -0.78
CA MET A 161 14.98 -10.47 -1.83
C MET A 161 14.88 -9.55 -3.05
N PHE A 162 14.90 -8.23 -2.84
CA PHE A 162 14.90 -7.25 -3.95
C PHE A 162 16.23 -7.23 -4.70
N GLU A 163 17.37 -7.22 -3.98
CA GLU A 163 18.71 -7.26 -4.58
C GLU A 163 18.91 -8.50 -5.46
N GLU A 164 18.35 -9.64 -5.07
CA GLU A 164 18.45 -10.90 -5.79
C GLU A 164 17.42 -11.05 -6.94
N SER A 165 16.69 -9.98 -7.27
CA SER A 165 15.71 -9.95 -8.36
C SER A 165 14.60 -10.99 -8.22
N PHE A 166 14.06 -11.17 -7.02
CA PHE A 166 13.01 -12.15 -6.72
C PHE A 166 11.64 -11.82 -7.36
N GLY A 167 11.62 -10.90 -8.34
CA GLY A 167 10.51 -10.64 -9.24
C GLY A 167 9.57 -9.52 -8.83
N GLY A 168 9.57 -9.06 -7.59
CA GLY A 168 8.72 -7.97 -7.14
C GLY A 168 9.22 -6.61 -7.64
N LYS A 169 8.30 -5.72 -8.08
CA LYS A 169 8.61 -4.33 -8.43
C LYS A 169 8.70 -3.43 -7.22
N ALA A 170 7.86 -3.69 -6.23
CA ALA A 170 7.78 -2.94 -4.99
C ALA A 170 7.22 -3.80 -3.87
N TYR A 171 7.56 -3.44 -2.65
CA TYR A 171 6.91 -4.00 -1.46
C TYR A 171 6.55 -2.91 -0.47
N LEU A 172 5.45 -3.15 0.24
CA LEU A 172 4.93 -2.27 1.27
C LEU A 172 4.72 -3.07 2.55
N LEU A 173 5.21 -2.55 3.68
CA LEU A 173 4.78 -2.97 5.00
C LEU A 173 3.90 -1.87 5.59
N ARG A 174 2.70 -2.22 6.00
CA ARG A 174 1.70 -1.29 6.54
C ARG A 174 1.27 -1.70 7.94
N GLN A 175 1.06 -0.71 8.79
CA GLN A 175 0.39 -0.86 10.06
C GLN A 175 -1.11 -0.62 9.89
N GLN A 176 -1.93 -1.48 10.47
CA GLN A 176 -3.39 -1.34 10.52
C GLN A 176 -3.78 -0.45 11.71
N HIS A 177 -4.68 0.51 11.51
CA HIS A 177 -5.13 1.41 12.57
C HIS A 177 -6.58 1.18 12.96
N VAL A 178 -7.47 1.06 11.97
CA VAL A 178 -8.93 0.99 12.17
C VAL A 178 -9.50 -0.07 11.24
N GLY A 179 -10.55 -0.77 11.68
CA GLY A 179 -11.34 -1.68 10.84
C GLY A 179 -10.72 -3.07 10.63
N ALA A 180 -9.59 -3.37 11.24
CA ALA A 180 -8.82 -4.56 10.93
C ALA A 180 -9.05 -5.78 11.87
N GLY A 181 -9.92 -5.64 12.88
CA GLY A 181 -10.13 -6.70 13.89
C GLY A 181 -8.85 -7.01 14.67
N ASN A 182 -8.41 -8.28 14.64
CA ASN A 182 -7.17 -8.71 15.28
C ASN A 182 -5.92 -8.60 14.39
N VAL A 183 -6.07 -8.14 13.15
CA VAL A 183 -4.95 -7.90 12.23
C VAL A 183 -4.24 -6.61 12.63
N THR A 184 -2.92 -6.64 12.65
CA THR A 184 -2.11 -5.48 13.03
C THR A 184 -1.28 -4.92 11.89
N HIS A 185 -0.89 -5.77 10.93
CA HIS A 185 -0.01 -5.41 9.82
C HIS A 185 -0.40 -6.09 8.52
N SER A 186 0.09 -5.57 7.41
CA SER A 186 0.03 -6.24 6.13
C SER A 186 1.27 -5.95 5.29
N VAL A 187 1.71 -6.95 4.54
CA VAL A 187 2.78 -6.85 3.56
C VAL A 187 2.18 -7.02 2.18
N SER A 188 2.45 -6.12 1.26
CA SER A 188 2.09 -6.29 -0.15
C SER A 188 3.35 -6.29 -1.01
N VAL A 189 3.42 -7.21 -1.95
CA VAL A 189 4.45 -7.27 -3.00
C VAL A 189 3.75 -7.10 -4.35
N TYR A 190 4.30 -6.25 -5.22
CA TYR A 190 3.68 -5.87 -6.48
C TYR A 190 4.46 -6.40 -7.68
N PHE A 191 3.73 -6.78 -8.74
CA PHE A 191 4.24 -7.47 -9.93
C PHE A 191 3.61 -6.91 -11.20
N ASN A 192 4.30 -7.06 -12.34
CA ASN A 192 3.74 -6.69 -13.64
C ASN A 192 2.71 -7.72 -14.14
N SER A 193 2.88 -8.98 -13.78
CA SER A 193 2.07 -10.08 -14.29
C SER A 193 1.68 -11.07 -13.19
N SER A 194 0.61 -11.82 -13.45
CA SER A 194 0.20 -12.93 -12.59
C SER A 194 1.24 -14.05 -12.56
N SER A 195 1.99 -14.26 -13.64
CA SER A 195 3.06 -15.27 -13.69
C SER A 195 4.15 -14.95 -12.69
N GLU A 196 4.64 -13.68 -12.67
CA GLU A 196 5.64 -13.24 -11.69
C GLU A 196 5.14 -13.41 -10.25
N ALA A 197 3.87 -13.05 -9.99
CA ALA A 197 3.26 -13.21 -8.68
C ALA A 197 3.18 -14.69 -8.25
N LEU A 198 2.83 -15.59 -9.18
CA LEU A 198 2.77 -17.03 -8.90
C LEU A 198 4.17 -17.64 -8.72
N GLU A 199 5.16 -17.22 -9.48
CA GLU A 199 6.55 -17.64 -9.31
C GLU A 199 7.10 -17.19 -7.95
N PHE A 200 6.81 -15.95 -7.55
CA PHE A 200 7.13 -15.47 -6.21
C PHE A 200 6.49 -16.36 -5.14
N LEU A 201 5.18 -16.61 -5.22
CA LEU A 201 4.46 -17.45 -4.25
C LEU A 201 4.99 -18.88 -4.18
N ALA A 202 5.41 -19.43 -5.30
CA ALA A 202 5.96 -20.80 -5.35
C ALA A 202 7.34 -20.92 -4.69
N ASN A 203 8.11 -19.83 -4.65
CA ASN A 203 9.52 -19.90 -4.32
C ASN A 203 9.94 -19.14 -3.06
N TYR A 204 9.24 -18.06 -2.64
CA TYR A 204 9.71 -17.17 -1.56
C TYR A 204 9.99 -17.89 -0.24
N GLN A 205 9.18 -18.89 0.11
CA GLN A 205 9.33 -19.65 1.36
C GLN A 205 10.56 -20.55 1.39
N SER A 206 11.10 -20.92 0.23
CA SER A 206 12.29 -21.75 0.12
C SER A 206 13.58 -20.95 0.05
N THR A 207 13.50 -19.61 0.11
CA THR A 207 14.68 -18.76 0.09
C THR A 207 15.42 -18.78 1.43
N PRO A 208 16.77 -18.71 1.41
CA PRO A 208 17.55 -18.57 2.65
C PRO A 208 17.16 -17.31 3.44
N GLN A 209 16.78 -16.22 2.75
CA GLN A 209 16.36 -14.95 3.33
C GLN A 209 15.09 -15.10 4.15
N PHE A 210 14.09 -15.80 3.62
CA PHE A 210 12.85 -16.10 4.35
C PHE A 210 13.11 -17.05 5.51
N GLY A 211 13.98 -18.05 5.34
CA GLY A 211 14.42 -18.94 6.43
C GLY A 211 15.02 -18.15 7.59
N THR A 212 15.97 -17.25 7.31
CA THR A 212 16.59 -16.37 8.32
C THR A 212 15.53 -15.46 8.98
N PHE A 213 14.60 -14.91 8.22
CA PHE A 213 13.51 -14.11 8.77
C PHE A 213 12.66 -14.90 9.76
N LEU A 214 12.30 -16.15 9.44
CA LEU A 214 11.55 -17.01 10.35
C LEU A 214 12.34 -17.37 11.62
N GLU A 215 13.66 -17.58 11.53
CA GLU A 215 14.51 -17.81 12.71
C GLU A 215 14.58 -16.59 13.62
N GLU A 216 14.65 -15.38 13.05
CA GLU A 216 14.76 -14.13 13.80
C GLU A 216 13.40 -13.66 14.36
N ALA A 217 12.32 -13.82 13.63
CA ALA A 217 11.04 -13.17 13.89
C ALA A 217 9.82 -14.12 13.87
N GLY A 218 9.99 -15.41 13.61
CA GLY A 218 8.86 -16.33 13.39
C GLY A 218 7.87 -16.41 14.56
N ASP A 219 8.33 -16.31 15.78
CA ASP A 219 7.46 -16.32 16.97
C ASP A 219 6.76 -14.97 17.24
N THR A 220 7.06 -13.95 16.45
CA THR A 220 6.54 -12.58 16.65
C THR A 220 5.32 -12.25 15.80
N PHE A 221 4.91 -13.13 14.92
CA PHE A 221 3.74 -12.91 14.06
C PHE A 221 3.00 -14.21 13.74
N THR A 222 1.74 -14.03 13.34
CA THR A 222 0.92 -15.09 12.77
C THR A 222 0.28 -14.55 11.50
N GLN A 223 0.50 -15.23 10.37
CA GLN A 223 -0.19 -14.90 9.14
C GLN A 223 -1.66 -15.31 9.27
N VAL A 224 -2.54 -14.33 9.24
CA VAL A 224 -3.99 -14.53 9.38
C VAL A 224 -4.62 -14.94 8.06
N ARG A 225 -4.18 -14.31 6.96
CA ARG A 225 -4.64 -14.59 5.60
C ARG A 225 -3.66 -14.05 4.57
N SER A 226 -3.86 -14.45 3.33
CA SER A 226 -3.25 -13.83 2.16
C SER A 226 -4.27 -13.73 1.03
N TYR A 227 -4.05 -12.81 0.12
CA TYR A 227 -4.85 -12.69 -1.10
C TYR A 227 -4.01 -12.13 -2.24
N MET A 228 -4.46 -12.40 -3.46
CA MET A 228 -3.90 -11.81 -4.66
C MET A 228 -4.94 -10.89 -5.29
N GLU A 229 -4.50 -9.74 -5.75
CA GLU A 229 -5.32 -8.73 -6.41
C GLU A 229 -4.78 -8.37 -7.78
N GLN A 230 -5.70 -7.95 -8.65
CA GLN A 230 -5.41 -7.39 -9.97
C GLN A 230 -5.98 -6.00 -10.06
N ALA A 231 -5.16 -5.02 -10.38
CA ALA A 231 -5.62 -3.66 -10.64
C ALA A 231 -6.47 -3.64 -11.92
N LEU A 232 -7.68 -3.11 -11.82
CA LEU A 232 -8.62 -2.90 -12.93
C LEU A 232 -8.57 -1.45 -13.43
N LEU A 233 -8.54 -0.50 -12.50
CA LEU A 233 -8.47 0.93 -12.76
C LEU A 233 -7.48 1.57 -11.78
N GLN A 234 -6.67 2.51 -12.27
CA GLN A 234 -5.74 3.28 -11.47
C GLN A 234 -5.83 4.76 -11.85
N TYR A 235 -5.85 5.64 -10.86
CA TYR A 235 -5.93 7.08 -11.03
C TYR A 235 -4.78 7.75 -10.30
N ASN A 236 -4.07 8.65 -11.01
CA ASN A 236 -2.92 9.41 -10.49
C ASN A 236 -1.96 8.50 -9.71
N PRO A 237 -1.31 7.51 -10.35
CA PRO A 237 -0.57 6.44 -9.67
C PRO A 237 0.79 6.91 -9.11
N ASP A 238 0.84 8.09 -8.48
CA ASP A 238 2.05 8.66 -7.87
C ASP A 238 2.22 8.30 -6.38
N TRP A 239 1.47 7.28 -5.94
CA TRP A 239 1.47 6.81 -4.54
C TRP A 239 2.64 5.88 -4.20
N PHE A 240 3.45 5.54 -5.20
CA PHE A 240 4.72 4.84 -5.08
C PHE A 240 5.90 5.76 -5.27
#